data_2ef94b11225974955b2658a0850f5621
#
_entry.id   2ef94b11225974955b2658a0850f5621
#
_cell.length_a   1.000
_cell.length_b   1.000
_cell.length_c   1.000
_cell.angle_alpha   90.00
_cell.angle_beta   90.00
_cell.angle_gamma   90.00
#
_symmetry.space_group_name_H-M   'P 1'
#
loop_
_entity.id
_entity.type
_entity.pdbx_description
1 polymer ?
#
loop_
_entity_poly.entity_id
_entity_poly.type
_entity_poly.pdbx_seq_one_letter_code
_entity_poly.pdbx_strand_id
1 'polypeptide(L)'
;AANGSAIPVSLNCTPRYNGVGKMLGLVITGRPVGELRRAYQALRRAHEDLKTTQQQLIHSEKMASLGRLVAGVAHELNNPISFVYGNTVAMKRYADRLSRYLAAIHGDMPHDEREALRQELRIDRLLDDLPSLIDGTVEGAERTRDIVDALKRFSATDRDERRVFDLAEVIERAVQWVCKATANQFEVNLGLPPTLPVQGSPGQLQQVAMNLVQNAVDATEKSRERRLEVSGRIEEGEAVIEFRDSGPGIPAENLGKLFDPFFTTKPVGRGTGLGLAISYGIVERHGGKLTAGNHPKGGALFVLRLPLAAE
;
A
#
# COMPACT_ATOMS: atom_id res chain seq x y z
N ALA A 1 56.86 20.23 4.17
CA ALA A 1 57.53 19.07 4.78
C ALA A 1 58.94 18.94 4.21
N ALA A 2 59.82 18.29 4.93
CA ALA A 2 61.23 18.10 4.50
C ALA A 2 61.36 17.33 3.16
N ASN A 3 60.29 16.64 2.72
CA ASN A 3 60.24 15.90 1.47
C ASN A 3 59.54 16.69 0.32
N GLY A 4 59.39 18.02 0.45
CA GLY A 4 58.79 18.89 -0.56
C GLY A 4 57.22 18.80 -0.64
N SER A 5 56.56 17.97 0.17
CA SER A 5 55.11 17.86 0.14
C SER A 5 54.43 19.04 0.86
N ALA A 6 53.37 19.61 0.26
CA ALA A 6 52.60 20.67 0.87
C ALA A 6 51.67 20.10 1.97
N ILE A 7 51.77 20.66 3.18
CA ILE A 7 50.88 20.32 4.29
C ILE A 7 49.92 21.46 4.47
N PRO A 8 48.56 21.20 4.34
CA PRO A 8 47.57 22.21 4.64
C PRO A 8 47.57 22.53 6.12
N VAL A 9 47.68 23.84 6.44
CA VAL A 9 47.75 24.35 7.82
C VAL A 9 46.63 25.39 8.00
N SER A 10 45.90 25.28 9.07
CA SER A 10 45.00 26.36 9.51
C SER A 10 45.84 27.36 10.31
N LEU A 11 45.80 28.62 9.89
CA LEU A 11 46.55 29.71 10.54
C LEU A 11 45.56 30.59 11.35
N ASN A 12 45.93 30.86 12.59
CA ASN A 12 45.29 31.88 13.39
C ASN A 12 46.31 33.00 13.65
N CYS A 13 45.92 34.24 13.31
CA CYS A 13 46.75 35.42 13.46
C CYS A 13 46.15 36.33 14.54
N THR A 14 46.92 36.57 15.61
CA THR A 14 46.48 37.45 16.71
C THR A 14 47.45 38.61 16.83
N PRO A 15 47.00 39.88 16.74
CA PRO A 15 47.87 41.05 16.92
C PRO A 15 48.26 41.17 18.39
N ARG A 16 49.54 41.52 18.61
CA ARG A 16 50.08 41.78 19.93
C ARG A 16 50.33 43.27 20.10
N TYR A 17 49.81 43.83 21.17
CA TYR A 17 49.93 45.25 21.50
C TYR A 17 50.80 45.45 22.77
N ASN A 18 51.47 46.60 22.89
CA ASN A 18 52.14 47.01 24.14
C ASN A 18 51.14 47.67 25.10
N GLY A 19 51.57 47.98 26.34
CA GLY A 19 50.72 48.61 27.36
C GLY A 19 50.21 50.04 27.01
N VAL A 20 50.66 50.63 25.91
CA VAL A 20 50.27 51.94 25.37
C VAL A 20 49.40 51.80 24.12
N GLY A 21 48.99 50.56 23.76
CA GLY A 21 48.13 50.28 22.62
C GLY A 21 48.82 50.25 21.26
N LYS A 22 50.17 50.35 21.19
CA LYS A 22 50.91 50.27 19.94
C LYS A 22 51.10 48.80 19.57
N MET A 23 50.81 48.45 18.30
CA MET A 23 51.03 47.11 17.74
C MET A 23 52.51 46.75 17.73
N LEU A 24 52.88 45.67 18.39
CA LEU A 24 54.21 45.13 18.47
C LEU A 24 54.51 44.07 17.40
N GLY A 25 53.48 43.44 16.83
CA GLY A 25 53.60 42.39 15.84
C GLY A 25 52.40 41.46 15.81
N LEU A 26 52.55 40.35 15.11
CA LEU A 26 51.53 39.31 14.97
C LEU A 26 52.08 37.99 15.55
N VAL A 27 51.23 37.34 16.35
CA VAL A 27 51.45 35.94 16.74
C VAL A 27 50.69 35.05 15.76
N ILE A 28 51.42 34.23 15.03
CA ILE A 28 50.83 33.27 14.06
C ILE A 28 50.92 31.88 14.66
N THR A 29 49.80 31.24 14.87
CA THR A 29 49.70 29.84 15.29
C THR A 29 49.20 29.00 14.11
N GLY A 30 49.97 28.00 13.71
CA GLY A 30 49.62 27.07 12.63
C GLY A 30 49.28 25.69 13.17
N ARG A 31 48.10 25.14 12.80
CA ARG A 31 47.74 23.77 13.11
C ARG A 31 47.63 22.95 11.83
N PRO A 32 48.38 21.84 11.70
CA PRO A 32 48.24 20.95 10.54
C PRO A 32 46.80 20.34 10.51
N VAL A 33 46.10 20.49 9.38
CA VAL A 33 44.74 19.96 9.19
C VAL A 33 44.69 18.83 8.15
N GLY A 34 45.84 18.37 7.70
CA GLY A 34 45.95 17.37 6.64
C GLY A 34 45.30 16.02 7.00
N GLU A 35 45.52 15.55 8.21
CA GLU A 35 44.94 14.27 8.68
C GLU A 35 43.42 14.38 8.89
N LEU A 36 42.96 15.45 9.49
CA LEU A 36 41.55 15.72 9.68
C LEU A 36 40.79 15.79 8.33
N ARG A 37 41.39 16.47 7.35
CA ARG A 37 40.79 16.59 6.02
C ARG A 37 40.77 15.25 5.29
N ARG A 38 41.80 14.41 5.42
CA ARG A 38 41.80 13.04 4.86
C ARG A 38 40.74 12.17 5.53
N ALA A 39 40.65 12.19 6.86
CA ALA A 39 39.68 11.43 7.61
C ALA A 39 38.24 11.84 7.23
N TYR A 40 38.00 13.15 7.11
CA TYR A 40 36.69 13.67 6.68
C TYR A 40 36.32 13.22 5.26
N GLN A 41 37.27 13.27 4.32
CA GLN A 41 37.04 12.82 2.96
C GLN A 41 36.84 11.31 2.88
N ALA A 42 37.56 10.51 3.67
CA ALA A 42 37.35 9.06 3.75
C ALA A 42 35.97 8.71 4.33
N LEU A 43 35.56 9.39 5.41
CA LEU A 43 34.26 9.24 6.01
C LEU A 43 33.13 9.59 5.03
N ARG A 44 33.26 10.69 4.30
CA ARG A 44 32.28 11.10 3.29
C ARG A 44 32.12 10.07 2.18
N ARG A 45 33.28 9.55 1.65
CA ARG A 45 33.21 8.48 0.64
C ARG A 45 32.54 7.22 1.18
N ALA A 46 32.95 6.77 2.37
CA ALA A 46 32.34 5.60 2.99
C ALA A 46 30.83 5.77 3.21
N HIS A 47 30.38 6.99 3.55
CA HIS A 47 28.97 7.30 3.68
C HIS A 47 28.22 7.25 2.33
N GLU A 48 28.81 7.79 1.27
CA GLU A 48 28.26 7.73 -0.10
C GLU A 48 28.19 6.29 -0.61
N ASP A 49 29.23 5.48 -0.39
CA ASP A 49 29.28 4.07 -0.75
C ASP A 49 28.23 3.25 0.02
N LEU A 50 28.11 3.50 1.33
CA LEU A 50 27.10 2.84 2.18
C LEU A 50 25.69 3.15 1.68
N LYS A 51 25.39 4.41 1.38
CA LYS A 51 24.09 4.84 0.84
C LYS A 51 23.78 4.15 -0.49
N THR A 52 24.76 4.05 -1.39
CA THR A 52 24.61 3.38 -2.69
C THR A 52 24.34 1.88 -2.51
N THR A 53 25.12 1.23 -1.65
CA THR A 53 24.96 -0.20 -1.34
C THR A 53 23.59 -0.48 -0.70
N GLN A 54 23.16 0.35 0.23
CA GLN A 54 21.84 0.25 0.85
C GLN A 54 20.72 0.37 -0.19
N GLN A 55 20.83 1.32 -1.12
CA GLN A 55 19.86 1.45 -2.22
C GLN A 55 19.86 0.22 -3.14
N GLN A 56 21.02 -0.36 -3.42
CA GLN A 56 21.13 -1.59 -4.22
C GLN A 56 20.52 -2.79 -3.50
N LEU A 57 20.74 -2.93 -2.19
CA LEU A 57 20.14 -3.99 -1.38
C LEU A 57 18.61 -3.87 -1.36
N ILE A 58 18.08 -2.67 -1.12
CA ILE A 58 16.62 -2.41 -1.16
C ILE A 58 16.07 -2.74 -2.56
N HIS A 59 16.77 -2.37 -3.62
CA HIS A 59 16.36 -2.70 -4.99
C HIS A 59 16.39 -4.22 -5.26
N SER A 60 17.45 -4.91 -4.84
CA SER A 60 17.58 -6.37 -4.97
C SER A 60 16.51 -7.12 -4.17
N GLU A 61 16.24 -6.68 -2.95
CA GLU A 61 15.17 -7.25 -2.12
C GLU A 61 13.78 -7.02 -2.72
N LYS A 62 13.52 -5.81 -3.26
CA LYS A 62 12.32 -5.53 -4.05
C LYS A 62 12.21 -6.44 -5.28
N MET A 63 13.31 -6.70 -6.00
CA MET A 63 13.33 -7.59 -7.17
C MET A 63 13.12 -9.06 -6.78
N ALA A 64 13.71 -9.50 -5.68
CA ALA A 64 13.48 -10.86 -5.15
C ALA A 64 12.04 -11.05 -4.66
N SER A 65 11.47 -10.04 -4.02
CA SER A 65 10.05 -9.99 -3.64
C SER A 65 9.15 -9.96 -4.86
N LEU A 66 9.47 -9.13 -5.86
CA LEU A 66 8.74 -9.06 -7.14
C LEU A 66 8.81 -10.38 -7.91
N GLY A 67 9.95 -11.08 -7.91
CA GLY A 67 10.07 -12.40 -8.56
C GLY A 67 9.14 -13.45 -7.94
N ARG A 68 8.99 -13.48 -6.64
CA ARG A 68 8.01 -14.33 -5.93
C ARG A 68 6.57 -13.88 -6.17
N LEU A 69 6.36 -12.57 -6.29
CA LEU A 69 5.04 -11.98 -6.57
C LEU A 69 4.60 -12.20 -8.01
N VAL A 70 5.52 -12.19 -8.99
CA VAL A 70 5.19 -12.34 -10.43
C VAL A 70 4.45 -13.64 -10.70
N ALA A 71 4.86 -14.74 -10.09
CA ALA A 71 4.17 -16.03 -10.26
C ALA A 71 2.74 -15.99 -9.68
N GLY A 72 2.56 -15.41 -8.49
CA GLY A 72 1.25 -15.23 -7.85
C GLY A 72 0.37 -14.24 -8.62
N VAL A 73 0.93 -13.10 -9.03
CA VAL A 73 0.25 -12.09 -9.86
C VAL A 73 -0.22 -12.66 -11.19
N ALA A 74 0.67 -13.40 -11.89
CA ALA A 74 0.31 -14.01 -13.17
C ALA A 74 -0.85 -14.99 -12.99
N HIS A 75 -0.85 -15.78 -11.91
CA HIS A 75 -1.93 -16.71 -11.61
C HIS A 75 -3.24 -15.96 -11.27
N GLU A 76 -3.16 -14.93 -10.41
CA GLU A 76 -4.32 -14.12 -10.00
C GLU A 76 -4.89 -13.28 -11.15
N LEU A 77 -4.08 -12.81 -12.11
CA LEU A 77 -4.55 -12.13 -13.32
C LEU A 77 -5.13 -13.12 -14.33
N ASN A 78 -4.51 -14.28 -14.53
CA ASN A 78 -4.99 -15.27 -15.49
C ASN A 78 -6.37 -15.81 -15.13
N ASN A 79 -6.71 -15.89 -13.86
CA ASN A 79 -8.03 -16.37 -13.43
C ASN A 79 -9.17 -15.50 -13.96
N PRO A 80 -9.30 -14.20 -13.60
CA PRO A 80 -10.39 -13.37 -14.13
C PRO A 80 -10.32 -13.18 -15.64
N ILE A 81 -9.12 -13.10 -16.23
CA ILE A 81 -8.95 -13.03 -17.70
C ILE A 81 -9.53 -14.26 -18.37
N SER A 82 -9.30 -15.46 -17.83
CA SER A 82 -9.85 -16.70 -18.38
C SER A 82 -11.37 -16.74 -18.31
N PHE A 83 -11.97 -16.24 -17.23
CA PHE A 83 -13.43 -16.08 -17.12
C PHE A 83 -13.99 -15.09 -18.15
N VAL A 84 -13.38 -13.89 -18.24
CA VAL A 84 -13.75 -12.88 -19.24
C VAL A 84 -13.67 -13.47 -20.66
N TYR A 85 -12.58 -14.14 -20.98
CA TYR A 85 -12.38 -14.77 -22.28
C TYR A 85 -13.42 -15.87 -22.56
N GLY A 86 -13.64 -16.80 -21.62
CA GLY A 86 -14.62 -17.86 -21.75
C GLY A 86 -16.03 -17.35 -21.97
N ASN A 87 -16.46 -16.37 -21.16
CA ASN A 87 -17.78 -15.74 -21.29
C ASN A 87 -17.90 -14.98 -22.62
N THR A 88 -16.88 -14.27 -23.07
CA THR A 88 -16.87 -13.56 -24.36
C THR A 88 -17.00 -14.52 -25.54
N VAL A 89 -16.33 -15.68 -25.49
CA VAL A 89 -16.46 -16.72 -26.51
C VAL A 89 -17.88 -17.33 -26.52
N ALA A 90 -18.47 -17.51 -25.34
CA ALA A 90 -19.86 -17.97 -25.24
C ALA A 90 -20.84 -16.93 -25.81
N MET A 91 -20.69 -15.65 -25.44
CA MET A 91 -21.49 -14.55 -25.98
C MET A 91 -21.39 -14.41 -27.50
N LYS A 92 -20.17 -14.60 -28.08
CA LYS A 92 -20.01 -14.62 -29.53
C LYS A 92 -20.85 -15.71 -30.18
N ARG A 93 -20.79 -16.95 -29.66
CA ARG A 93 -21.63 -18.05 -30.16
C ARG A 93 -23.15 -17.75 -30.01
N TYR A 94 -23.54 -17.08 -28.94
CA TYR A 94 -24.92 -16.68 -28.69
C TYR A 94 -25.35 -15.59 -29.67
N ALA A 95 -24.50 -14.61 -29.95
CA ALA A 95 -24.76 -13.60 -30.97
C ALA A 95 -24.99 -14.20 -32.37
N ASP A 96 -24.18 -15.19 -32.75
CA ASP A 96 -24.34 -15.88 -34.04
C ASP A 96 -25.69 -16.63 -34.13
N ARG A 97 -26.10 -17.33 -33.05
CA ARG A 97 -27.41 -18.02 -32.96
C ARG A 97 -28.58 -17.05 -33.02
N LEU A 98 -28.50 -15.92 -32.25
CA LEU A 98 -29.51 -14.87 -32.26
C LEU A 98 -29.65 -14.24 -33.64
N SER A 99 -28.53 -13.94 -34.32
CA SER A 99 -28.53 -13.38 -35.66
C SER A 99 -29.23 -14.30 -36.66
N ARG A 100 -28.97 -15.63 -36.60
CA ARG A 100 -29.64 -16.62 -37.44
C ARG A 100 -31.16 -16.66 -37.16
N TYR A 101 -31.55 -16.66 -35.89
CA TYR A 101 -32.95 -16.69 -35.48
C TYR A 101 -33.69 -15.40 -35.90
N LEU A 102 -33.10 -14.24 -35.70
CA LEU A 102 -33.65 -12.95 -36.10
C LEU A 102 -33.81 -12.85 -37.62
N ALA A 103 -32.82 -13.32 -38.40
CA ALA A 103 -32.93 -13.37 -39.85
C ALA A 103 -34.11 -14.22 -40.32
N ALA A 104 -34.37 -15.36 -39.65
CA ALA A 104 -35.51 -16.20 -39.95
C ALA A 104 -36.86 -15.55 -39.57
N ILE A 105 -36.94 -14.77 -38.49
CA ILE A 105 -38.11 -14.02 -38.12
C ILE A 105 -38.43 -12.91 -39.09
N HIS A 106 -37.42 -12.20 -39.58
CA HIS A 106 -37.57 -11.11 -40.57
C HIS A 106 -37.75 -11.60 -42.01
N GLY A 107 -37.50 -12.89 -42.28
CA GLY A 107 -37.87 -13.57 -43.49
C GLY A 107 -39.27 -14.14 -43.40
N ASP A 108 -39.96 -14.39 -44.50
CA ASP A 108 -41.30 -14.99 -44.54
C ASP A 108 -41.32 -16.50 -44.18
N MET A 109 -40.56 -16.90 -43.14
CA MET A 109 -40.49 -18.29 -42.66
C MET A 109 -41.80 -18.63 -41.96
N PRO A 110 -42.44 -19.81 -42.26
CA PRO A 110 -43.65 -20.28 -41.57
C PRO A 110 -43.47 -20.42 -40.07
N HIS A 111 -44.55 -20.25 -39.32
CA HIS A 111 -44.52 -20.23 -37.85
C HIS A 111 -43.91 -21.54 -37.27
N ASP A 112 -44.29 -22.70 -37.81
CA ASP A 112 -43.84 -24.00 -37.33
C ASP A 112 -42.32 -24.19 -37.55
N GLU A 113 -41.80 -23.72 -38.69
CA GLU A 113 -40.36 -23.77 -38.99
C GLU A 113 -39.56 -22.80 -38.08
N ARG A 114 -40.14 -21.66 -37.75
CA ARG A 114 -39.51 -20.69 -36.78
C ARG A 114 -39.44 -21.29 -35.40
N GLU A 115 -40.50 -22.00 -34.95
CA GLU A 115 -40.49 -22.62 -33.63
C GLU A 115 -39.52 -23.80 -33.57
N ALA A 116 -39.43 -24.59 -34.62
CA ALA A 116 -38.41 -25.63 -34.72
C ALA A 116 -36.99 -25.06 -34.67
N LEU A 117 -36.73 -23.94 -35.37
CA LEU A 117 -35.43 -23.24 -35.35
C LEU A 117 -35.11 -22.66 -33.98
N ARG A 118 -36.12 -22.12 -33.25
CA ARG A 118 -35.98 -21.63 -31.87
C ARG A 118 -35.52 -22.73 -30.94
N GLN A 119 -36.09 -23.91 -31.04
CA GLN A 119 -35.69 -25.09 -30.28
C GLN A 119 -34.30 -25.63 -30.68
N GLU A 120 -34.00 -25.74 -31.97
CA GLU A 120 -32.70 -26.15 -32.48
C GLU A 120 -31.57 -25.25 -31.96
N LEU A 121 -31.76 -23.92 -32.03
CA LEU A 121 -30.81 -22.92 -31.58
C LEU A 121 -30.83 -22.70 -30.07
N ARG A 122 -31.78 -23.32 -29.33
CA ARG A 122 -31.96 -23.19 -27.87
C ARG A 122 -32.03 -21.72 -27.43
N ILE A 123 -32.86 -20.94 -28.10
CA ILE A 123 -32.93 -19.48 -27.90
C ILE A 123 -33.36 -19.14 -26.47
N ASP A 124 -34.32 -19.84 -25.91
CA ASP A 124 -34.79 -19.56 -24.53
C ASP A 124 -33.64 -19.74 -23.51
N ARG A 125 -32.95 -20.86 -23.58
CA ARG A 125 -31.81 -21.09 -22.71
C ARG A 125 -30.69 -20.05 -22.89
N LEU A 126 -30.46 -19.60 -24.13
CA LEU A 126 -29.49 -18.56 -24.43
C LEU A 126 -29.90 -17.24 -23.76
N LEU A 127 -31.18 -16.88 -23.80
CA LEU A 127 -31.71 -15.66 -23.14
C LEU A 127 -31.60 -15.74 -21.62
N ASP A 128 -31.85 -16.92 -21.04
CA ASP A 128 -31.70 -17.15 -19.60
C ASP A 128 -30.24 -17.08 -19.15
N ASP A 129 -29.29 -17.59 -19.95
CA ASP A 129 -27.85 -17.62 -19.62
C ASP A 129 -27.17 -16.25 -19.86
N LEU A 130 -27.67 -15.41 -20.77
CA LEU A 130 -27.03 -14.19 -21.23
C LEU A 130 -26.75 -13.18 -20.12
N PRO A 131 -27.69 -12.88 -19.18
CA PRO A 131 -27.43 -11.97 -18.08
C PRO A 131 -26.24 -12.42 -17.22
N SER A 132 -26.18 -13.69 -16.85
CA SER A 132 -25.10 -14.23 -16.01
C SER A 132 -23.73 -14.20 -16.71
N LEU A 133 -23.68 -14.38 -18.04
CA LEU A 133 -22.47 -14.25 -18.83
C LEU A 133 -21.96 -12.81 -18.88
N ILE A 134 -22.87 -11.84 -19.02
CA ILE A 134 -22.52 -10.41 -19.01
C ILE A 134 -22.01 -10.01 -17.63
N ASP A 135 -22.75 -10.31 -16.57
CA ASP A 135 -22.38 -9.97 -15.19
C ASP A 135 -21.03 -10.58 -14.82
N GLY A 136 -20.80 -11.85 -15.13
CA GLY A 136 -19.52 -12.51 -14.87
C GLY A 136 -18.36 -11.93 -15.69
N THR A 137 -18.66 -11.38 -16.89
CA THR A 137 -17.62 -10.68 -17.69
C THR A 137 -17.25 -9.34 -17.09
N VAL A 138 -18.24 -8.57 -16.63
CA VAL A 138 -18.03 -7.28 -15.95
C VAL A 138 -17.24 -7.51 -14.64
N GLU A 139 -17.65 -8.46 -13.82
CA GLU A 139 -16.97 -8.81 -12.56
C GLU A 139 -15.49 -9.20 -12.80
N GLY A 140 -15.24 -10.05 -13.81
CA GLY A 140 -13.87 -10.45 -14.17
C GLY A 140 -13.02 -9.28 -14.65
N ALA A 141 -13.59 -8.35 -15.43
CA ALA A 141 -12.89 -7.15 -15.88
C ALA A 141 -12.58 -6.19 -14.73
N GLU A 142 -13.54 -5.97 -13.81
CA GLU A 142 -13.34 -5.15 -12.62
C GLU A 142 -12.26 -5.72 -11.72
N ARG A 143 -12.26 -7.02 -11.48
CA ARG A 143 -11.24 -7.70 -10.70
C ARG A 143 -9.85 -7.57 -11.32
N THR A 144 -9.74 -7.70 -12.65
CA THR A 144 -8.47 -7.50 -13.37
C THR A 144 -7.95 -6.08 -13.15
N ARG A 145 -8.82 -5.07 -13.26
CA ARG A 145 -8.48 -3.67 -12.99
C ARG A 145 -7.98 -3.49 -11.56
N ASP A 146 -8.66 -4.03 -10.57
CA ASP A 146 -8.30 -3.89 -9.16
C ASP A 146 -6.93 -4.50 -8.83
N ILE A 147 -6.60 -5.66 -9.43
CA ILE A 147 -5.27 -6.28 -9.31
C ILE A 147 -4.20 -5.38 -9.93
N VAL A 148 -4.44 -4.85 -11.14
CA VAL A 148 -3.50 -3.94 -11.83
C VAL A 148 -3.29 -2.65 -11.03
N ASP A 149 -4.33 -2.07 -10.47
CA ASP A 149 -4.24 -0.86 -9.66
C ASP A 149 -3.52 -1.10 -8.32
N ALA A 150 -3.72 -2.27 -7.71
CA ALA A 150 -2.96 -2.69 -6.53
C ALA A 150 -1.47 -2.85 -6.85
N LEU A 151 -1.13 -3.44 -7.99
CA LEU A 151 0.24 -3.59 -8.48
C LEU A 151 0.92 -2.24 -8.79
N LYS A 152 0.19 -1.33 -9.43
CA LYS A 152 0.70 0.04 -9.67
C LYS A 152 1.03 0.73 -8.35
N ARG A 153 0.15 0.64 -7.36
CA ARG A 153 0.38 1.19 -6.01
C ARG A 153 1.56 0.54 -5.30
N PHE A 154 1.74 -0.78 -5.46
CA PHE A 154 2.91 -1.49 -4.92
C PHE A 154 4.22 -1.09 -5.61
N SER A 155 4.18 -0.90 -6.94
CA SER A 155 5.35 -0.56 -7.77
C SER A 155 5.66 0.95 -7.78
N ALA A 156 4.72 1.81 -7.39
CA ALA A 156 4.91 3.25 -7.40
C ALA A 156 6.11 3.63 -6.53
N THR A 157 7.15 4.11 -7.19
CA THR A 157 8.32 4.70 -6.53
C THR A 157 7.88 6.04 -5.96
N ASP A 158 8.06 6.21 -4.66
CA ASP A 158 7.66 7.40 -3.92
C ASP A 158 8.11 8.70 -4.62
N ARG A 159 7.16 9.39 -5.26
CA ARG A 159 7.28 10.80 -5.58
C ARG A 159 6.59 11.68 -4.52
N ASP A 160 5.97 11.08 -3.51
CA ASP A 160 5.38 11.82 -2.40
C ASP A 160 6.49 12.37 -1.50
N GLU A 161 6.56 13.67 -1.41
CA GLU A 161 7.51 14.37 -0.53
C GLU A 161 7.22 13.98 0.92
N ARG A 162 8.21 13.39 1.57
CA ARG A 162 8.17 13.13 3.00
C ARG A 162 8.15 14.47 3.74
N ARG A 163 7.11 14.69 4.51
CA ARG A 163 6.95 15.90 5.35
C ARG A 163 6.47 15.53 6.74
N VAL A 164 6.60 16.44 7.66
CA VAL A 164 5.96 16.34 8.97
C VAL A 164 4.48 16.69 8.81
N PHE A 165 3.61 15.88 9.36
CA PHE A 165 2.16 16.07 9.32
C PHE A 165 1.50 15.41 10.53
N ASP A 166 0.25 15.75 10.79
CA ASP A 166 -0.55 15.16 11.86
C ASP A 166 -1.20 13.84 11.39
N LEU A 167 -0.81 12.73 12.01
CA LEU A 167 -1.35 11.41 11.73
C LEU A 167 -2.83 11.29 12.17
N ALA A 168 -3.24 11.98 13.23
CA ALA A 168 -4.62 11.94 13.70
C ALA A 168 -5.59 12.45 12.63
N GLU A 169 -5.28 13.59 11.99
CA GLU A 169 -6.07 14.10 10.87
C GLU A 169 -6.14 13.13 9.67
N VAL A 170 -5.04 12.44 9.38
CA VAL A 170 -4.99 11.48 8.27
C VAL A 170 -5.91 10.28 8.54
N ILE A 171 -5.90 9.77 9.78
CA ILE A 171 -6.77 8.67 10.19
C ILE A 171 -8.24 9.09 10.19
N GLU A 172 -8.56 10.27 10.73
CA GLU A 172 -9.93 10.80 10.74
C GLU A 172 -10.50 10.92 9.31
N ARG A 173 -9.72 11.45 8.38
CA ARG A 173 -10.11 11.54 6.96
C ARG A 173 -10.33 10.17 6.33
N ALA A 174 -9.45 9.20 6.61
CA ALA A 174 -9.59 7.84 6.10
C ALA A 174 -10.88 7.18 6.61
N VAL A 175 -11.18 7.29 7.90
CA VAL A 175 -12.41 6.81 8.52
C VAL A 175 -13.64 7.45 7.87
N GLN A 176 -13.65 8.79 7.76
CA GLN A 176 -14.78 9.51 7.15
C GLN A 176 -15.02 9.07 5.70
N TRP A 177 -13.95 8.81 4.95
CA TRP A 177 -14.06 8.39 3.55
C TRP A 177 -14.71 7.00 3.42
N VAL A 178 -14.24 6.03 4.21
CA VAL A 178 -14.78 4.67 4.18
C VAL A 178 -16.20 4.64 4.71
N CYS A 179 -16.50 5.37 5.81
CA CYS A 179 -17.85 5.44 6.37
C CYS A 179 -18.89 6.06 5.42
N LYS A 180 -18.49 7.05 4.61
CA LYS A 180 -19.40 7.64 3.60
C LYS A 180 -19.77 6.67 2.49
N ALA A 181 -18.89 5.73 2.16
CA ALA A 181 -19.12 4.70 1.15
C ALA A 181 -19.91 3.49 1.70
N THR A 182 -19.97 3.35 3.03
CA THR A 182 -20.64 2.24 3.69
C THR A 182 -22.04 2.65 4.09
N ALA A 183 -23.07 1.84 3.76
CA ALA A 183 -24.44 2.11 4.17
C ALA A 183 -24.54 2.21 5.70
N ASN A 184 -25.43 3.05 6.22
CA ASN A 184 -25.64 3.60 7.58
C ASN A 184 -25.61 2.64 8.80
N GLN A 185 -24.90 1.52 8.77
CA GLN A 185 -24.93 0.50 9.85
C GLN A 185 -23.56 0.21 10.47
N PHE A 186 -22.53 1.03 10.18
CA PHE A 186 -21.19 0.83 10.73
C PHE A 186 -20.82 1.97 11.67
N GLU A 187 -20.65 1.66 12.95
CA GLU A 187 -20.30 2.62 14.00
C GLU A 187 -18.79 2.71 14.16
N VAL A 188 -18.24 3.93 14.19
CA VAL A 188 -16.82 4.14 14.46
C VAL A 188 -16.63 5.07 15.63
N ASN A 189 -15.90 4.59 16.64
CA ASN A 189 -15.50 5.37 17.81
C ASN A 189 -14.03 5.77 17.68
N LEU A 190 -13.78 7.08 17.60
CA LEU A 190 -12.44 7.66 17.51
C LEU A 190 -12.00 8.23 18.86
N GLY A 191 -10.90 7.71 19.40
CA GLY A 191 -10.23 8.19 20.61
C GLY A 191 -8.78 8.54 20.31
N LEU A 192 -8.54 9.54 19.45
CA LEU A 192 -7.20 9.99 19.05
C LEU A 192 -6.74 11.19 19.90
N PRO A 193 -5.45 11.31 20.20
CA PRO A 193 -4.88 12.54 20.76
C PRO A 193 -5.09 13.73 19.82
N PRO A 194 -5.07 14.98 20.33
CA PRO A 194 -5.26 16.18 19.52
C PRO A 194 -4.26 16.31 18.37
N THR A 195 -3.04 15.83 18.54
CA THR A 195 -1.98 15.84 17.53
C THR A 195 -1.07 14.63 17.65
N LEU A 196 -0.64 14.10 16.51
CA LEU A 196 0.32 12.99 16.38
C LEU A 196 1.30 13.32 15.24
N PRO A 197 2.30 14.18 15.48
CA PRO A 197 3.23 14.59 14.44
C PRO A 197 4.15 13.42 14.05
N VAL A 198 4.10 13.00 12.77
CA VAL A 198 4.96 11.98 12.18
C VAL A 198 5.60 12.48 10.90
N GLN A 199 6.76 11.91 10.54
CA GLN A 199 7.44 12.23 9.29
C GLN A 199 7.17 11.15 8.24
N GLY A 200 6.60 11.54 7.09
CA GLY A 200 6.30 10.59 6.02
C GLY A 200 5.43 11.14 4.91
N SER A 201 4.80 10.25 4.16
CA SER A 201 3.83 10.55 3.11
C SER A 201 2.40 10.43 3.67
N PRO A 202 1.65 11.55 3.78
CA PRO A 202 0.26 11.52 4.25
C PRO A 202 -0.63 10.61 3.41
N GLY A 203 -0.43 10.59 2.08
CA GLY A 203 -1.22 9.79 1.16
C GLY A 203 -1.03 8.29 1.38
N GLN A 204 0.21 7.85 1.61
CA GLN A 204 0.51 6.45 1.89
C GLN A 204 -0.07 6.00 3.24
N LEU A 205 0.07 6.81 4.29
CA LEU A 205 -0.49 6.47 5.61
C LEU A 205 -2.02 6.56 5.62
N GLN A 206 -2.62 7.45 4.81
CA GLN A 206 -4.06 7.43 4.57
C GLN A 206 -4.51 6.12 3.92
N GLN A 207 -3.76 5.59 2.96
CA GLN A 207 -4.03 4.30 2.34
C GLN A 207 -3.97 3.15 3.37
N VAL A 208 -2.97 3.15 4.27
CA VAL A 208 -2.91 2.18 5.38
C VAL A 208 -4.17 2.25 6.22
N ALA A 209 -4.55 3.44 6.69
CA ALA A 209 -5.75 3.62 7.50
C ALA A 209 -7.02 3.16 6.77
N MET A 210 -7.20 3.55 5.50
CA MET A 210 -8.35 3.12 4.69
C MET A 210 -8.42 1.60 4.55
N ASN A 211 -7.29 0.92 4.32
CA ASN A 211 -7.24 -0.54 4.22
C ASN A 211 -7.64 -1.22 5.53
N LEU A 212 -7.17 -0.70 6.67
CA LEU A 212 -7.52 -1.25 7.99
C LEU A 212 -9.00 -1.04 8.31
N VAL A 213 -9.52 0.16 8.05
CA VAL A 213 -10.95 0.48 8.25
C VAL A 213 -11.84 -0.38 7.32
N GLN A 214 -11.49 -0.52 6.04
CA GLN A 214 -12.22 -1.35 5.10
C GLN A 214 -12.23 -2.82 5.52
N ASN A 215 -11.09 -3.33 6.02
CA ASN A 215 -11.04 -4.70 6.54
C ASN A 215 -11.96 -4.90 7.76
N ALA A 216 -12.08 -3.91 8.64
CA ALA A 216 -13.03 -3.94 9.76
C ALA A 216 -14.49 -3.93 9.28
N VAL A 217 -14.83 -3.11 8.28
CA VAL A 217 -16.16 -3.09 7.65
C VAL A 217 -16.49 -4.49 7.10
N ASP A 218 -15.59 -5.08 6.33
CA ASP A 218 -15.79 -6.38 5.70
C ASP A 218 -15.89 -7.51 6.74
N ALA A 219 -15.03 -7.51 7.77
CA ALA A 219 -15.03 -8.52 8.82
C ALA A 219 -16.31 -8.50 9.68
N THR A 220 -16.95 -7.34 9.79
CA THR A 220 -18.17 -7.15 10.59
C THR A 220 -19.45 -7.25 9.78
N GLU A 221 -19.38 -7.51 8.45
CA GLU A 221 -20.56 -7.55 7.56
C GLU A 221 -21.67 -8.48 8.08
N LYS A 222 -21.28 -9.63 8.66
CA LYS A 222 -22.19 -10.64 9.22
C LYS A 222 -22.35 -10.58 10.74
N SER A 223 -21.71 -9.61 11.40
CA SER A 223 -21.76 -9.46 12.85
C SER A 223 -23.05 -8.75 13.29
N ARG A 224 -23.56 -9.09 14.48
CA ARG A 224 -24.73 -8.43 15.08
C ARG A 224 -24.46 -6.95 15.38
N GLU A 225 -23.26 -6.66 15.85
CA GLU A 225 -22.73 -5.31 16.06
C GLU A 225 -21.65 -5.05 15.03
N ARG A 226 -21.76 -3.94 14.33
CA ARG A 226 -20.80 -3.52 13.29
C ARG A 226 -20.07 -2.27 13.77
N ARG A 227 -18.98 -2.50 14.52
CA ARG A 227 -18.28 -1.41 15.19
C ARG A 227 -16.77 -1.51 14.98
N LEU A 228 -16.12 -0.36 14.82
CA LEU A 228 -14.69 -0.15 14.86
C LEU A 228 -14.34 0.84 15.96
N GLU A 229 -13.42 0.49 16.82
CA GLU A 229 -12.83 1.37 17.81
C GLU A 229 -11.40 1.70 17.34
N VAL A 230 -11.10 2.98 17.17
CA VAL A 230 -9.77 3.48 16.82
C VAL A 230 -9.28 4.34 17.97
N SER A 231 -8.22 3.90 18.62
CA SER A 231 -7.61 4.63 19.73
C SER A 231 -6.15 4.94 19.43
N GLY A 232 -5.69 6.10 19.90
CA GLY A 232 -4.33 6.55 19.72
C GLY A 232 -3.69 6.96 21.04
N ARG A 233 -2.37 6.76 21.14
CA ARG A 233 -1.55 7.25 22.24
C ARG A 233 -0.13 7.49 21.80
N ILE A 234 0.60 8.25 22.57
CA ILE A 234 2.05 8.39 22.44
C ILE A 234 2.70 7.49 23.48
N GLU A 235 3.62 6.62 23.05
CA GLU A 235 4.33 5.68 23.91
C GLU A 235 5.79 5.58 23.45
N GLU A 236 6.75 5.84 24.34
CA GLU A 236 8.20 5.72 24.07
C GLU A 236 8.71 6.49 22.83
N GLY A 237 8.10 7.63 22.49
CA GLY A 237 8.47 8.41 21.31
C GLY A 237 7.83 7.93 20.00
N GLU A 238 6.88 7.01 20.08
CA GLU A 238 6.10 6.52 18.94
C GLU A 238 4.63 6.94 19.05
N ALA A 239 4.01 7.22 17.92
CA ALA A 239 2.56 7.25 17.77
C ALA A 239 2.05 5.82 17.66
N VAL A 240 1.24 5.38 18.61
CA VAL A 240 0.63 4.04 18.64
C VAL A 240 -0.86 4.16 18.38
N ILE A 241 -1.34 3.57 17.29
CA ILE A 241 -2.74 3.57 16.88
C ILE A 241 -3.26 2.14 16.87
N GLU A 242 -4.37 1.92 17.55
CA GLU A 242 -5.04 0.63 17.62
C GLU A 242 -6.36 0.69 16.86
N PHE A 243 -6.57 -0.26 15.95
CA PHE A 243 -7.82 -0.47 15.22
C PHE A 243 -8.41 -1.80 15.71
N ARG A 244 -9.53 -1.73 16.43
CA ARG A 244 -10.22 -2.88 16.98
C ARG A 244 -11.61 -3.00 16.36
N ASP A 245 -11.86 -4.08 15.65
CA ASP A 245 -13.21 -4.39 15.15
C ASP A 245 -14.04 -5.26 16.11
N SER A 246 -15.33 -5.32 15.85
CA SER A 246 -16.28 -6.21 16.56
C SER A 246 -16.55 -7.52 15.81
N GLY A 247 -15.68 -7.88 14.87
CA GLY A 247 -15.81 -9.09 14.06
C GLY A 247 -15.45 -10.37 14.80
N PRO A 248 -15.38 -11.49 14.07
CA PRO A 248 -15.10 -12.81 14.65
C PRO A 248 -13.62 -12.96 15.09
N GLY A 249 -12.77 -11.97 14.81
CA GLY A 249 -11.34 -12.06 15.02
C GLY A 249 -10.62 -12.85 13.93
N ILE A 250 -9.33 -13.14 14.17
CA ILE A 250 -8.42 -13.78 13.22
C ILE A 250 -8.09 -15.19 13.73
N PRO A 251 -8.35 -16.26 12.94
CA PRO A 251 -7.91 -17.61 13.30
C PRO A 251 -6.40 -17.67 13.53
N ALA A 252 -5.97 -18.40 14.56
CA ALA A 252 -4.55 -18.49 14.97
C ALA A 252 -3.63 -18.95 13.82
N GLU A 253 -4.11 -19.86 12.97
CA GLU A 253 -3.43 -20.38 11.79
C GLU A 253 -3.17 -19.33 10.69
N ASN A 254 -3.95 -18.23 10.71
CA ASN A 254 -3.87 -17.15 9.73
C ASN A 254 -2.98 -15.98 10.20
N LEU A 255 -2.73 -15.84 11.51
CA LEU A 255 -1.97 -14.71 12.05
C LEU A 255 -0.57 -14.57 11.42
N GLY A 256 0.11 -15.68 11.16
CA GLY A 256 1.45 -15.67 10.55
C GLY A 256 1.47 -15.36 9.04
N LYS A 257 0.31 -15.37 8.38
CA LYS A 257 0.20 -15.20 6.92
C LYS A 257 -0.56 -13.94 6.50
N LEU A 258 -1.07 -13.18 7.47
CA LEU A 258 -1.94 -12.02 7.19
C LEU A 258 -1.29 -10.96 6.32
N PHE A 259 0.01 -10.79 6.43
CA PHE A 259 0.78 -9.83 5.67
C PHE A 259 1.43 -10.43 4.41
N ASP A 260 1.21 -11.73 4.16
CA ASP A 260 1.67 -12.36 2.92
C ASP A 260 0.86 -11.82 1.73
N PRO A 261 1.51 -11.44 0.64
CA PRO A 261 0.81 -11.00 -0.55
C PRO A 261 -0.15 -12.08 -1.07
N PHE A 262 -1.34 -11.65 -1.50
CA PHE A 262 -2.45 -12.48 -1.99
C PHE A 262 -3.14 -13.36 -0.94
N PHE A 263 -2.70 -13.33 0.31
CA PHE A 263 -3.42 -14.04 1.35
C PHE A 263 -4.76 -13.36 1.63
N THR A 264 -5.85 -14.10 1.51
CA THR A 264 -7.20 -13.63 1.80
C THR A 264 -8.07 -14.78 2.30
N THR A 265 -8.93 -14.48 3.26
CA THR A 265 -10.00 -15.36 3.74
C THR A 265 -11.37 -14.99 3.14
N LYS A 266 -11.42 -13.93 2.32
CA LYS A 266 -12.64 -13.48 1.66
C LYS A 266 -12.96 -14.40 0.48
N PRO A 267 -14.25 -14.55 0.12
CA PRO A 267 -14.64 -15.31 -1.07
C PRO A 267 -13.95 -14.82 -2.33
N VAL A 268 -13.79 -15.72 -3.29
CA VAL A 268 -13.24 -15.40 -4.60
C VAL A 268 -14.02 -14.22 -5.21
N GLY A 269 -13.31 -13.18 -5.63
CA GLY A 269 -13.91 -11.94 -6.16
C GLY A 269 -13.99 -10.78 -5.17
N ARG A 270 -13.99 -11.01 -3.86
CA ARG A 270 -14.16 -9.94 -2.84
C ARG A 270 -12.87 -9.49 -2.13
N GLY A 271 -11.73 -10.05 -2.44
CA GLY A 271 -10.46 -9.67 -1.83
C GLY A 271 -9.27 -9.98 -2.71
N THR A 272 -8.38 -9.00 -2.92
CA THR A 272 -7.13 -9.18 -3.68
C THR A 272 -6.01 -9.78 -2.82
N GLY A 273 -6.16 -9.81 -1.49
CA GLY A 273 -5.10 -10.22 -0.57
C GLY A 273 -3.86 -9.30 -0.55
N LEU A 274 -3.92 -8.14 -1.22
CA LEU A 274 -2.79 -7.22 -1.32
C LEU A 274 -2.85 -6.07 -0.31
N GLY A 275 -4.02 -5.75 0.24
CA GLY A 275 -4.21 -4.58 1.10
C GLY A 275 -3.30 -4.58 2.33
N LEU A 276 -3.29 -5.67 3.11
CA LEU A 276 -2.46 -5.77 4.31
C LEU A 276 -0.96 -5.86 3.99
N ALA A 277 -0.57 -6.57 2.93
CA ALA A 277 0.82 -6.64 2.47
C ALA A 277 1.36 -5.25 2.07
N ILE A 278 0.55 -4.46 1.34
CA ILE A 278 0.87 -3.07 0.97
C ILE A 278 0.96 -2.20 2.23
N SER A 279 0.01 -2.32 3.16
CA SER A 279 0.00 -1.57 4.42
C SER A 279 1.25 -1.85 5.25
N TYR A 280 1.64 -3.13 5.38
CA TYR A 280 2.84 -3.54 6.07
C TYR A 280 4.10 -2.90 5.45
N GLY A 281 4.26 -2.99 4.13
CA GLY A 281 5.40 -2.40 3.43
C GLY A 281 5.44 -0.86 3.49
N ILE A 282 4.27 -0.18 3.51
CA ILE A 282 4.21 1.28 3.72
C ILE A 282 4.72 1.62 5.13
N VAL A 283 4.21 0.94 6.16
CA VAL A 283 4.57 1.22 7.55
C VAL A 283 6.05 0.97 7.81
N GLU A 284 6.62 -0.13 7.30
CA GLU A 284 8.06 -0.40 7.40
C GLU A 284 8.91 0.70 6.75
N ARG A 285 8.53 1.18 5.56
CA ARG A 285 9.23 2.30 4.90
C ARG A 285 9.18 3.60 5.71
N HIS A 286 8.19 3.76 6.56
CA HIS A 286 8.09 4.90 7.50
C HIS A 286 8.83 4.66 8.82
N GLY A 287 9.59 3.57 8.94
CA GLY A 287 10.34 3.21 10.15
C GLY A 287 9.44 2.71 11.28
N GLY A 288 8.20 2.37 10.96
CA GLY A 288 7.20 1.89 11.91
C GLY A 288 7.01 0.39 11.91
N LYS A 289 6.00 -0.06 12.66
CA LYS A 289 5.62 -1.46 12.78
C LYS A 289 4.11 -1.63 12.71
N LEU A 290 3.62 -2.57 11.90
CA LEU A 290 2.22 -2.98 11.85
C LEU A 290 2.10 -4.41 12.36
N THR A 291 1.26 -4.61 13.38
CA THR A 291 1.01 -5.94 13.96
C THR A 291 -0.48 -6.24 13.98
N ALA A 292 -0.83 -7.51 14.02
CA ALA A 292 -2.20 -7.97 14.09
C ALA A 292 -2.36 -9.06 15.14
N GLY A 293 -3.52 -9.09 15.78
CA GLY A 293 -3.88 -10.08 16.78
C GLY A 293 -5.38 -10.08 17.07
N ASN A 294 -5.78 -10.77 18.13
CA ASN A 294 -7.14 -10.74 18.62
C ASN A 294 -7.22 -10.00 19.95
N HIS A 295 -8.22 -9.15 20.10
CA HIS A 295 -8.43 -8.45 21.37
C HIS A 295 -9.07 -9.40 22.40
N PRO A 296 -8.68 -9.34 23.71
CA PRO A 296 -9.23 -10.21 24.76
C PRO A 296 -10.78 -10.14 24.89
N LYS A 297 -11.36 -8.98 24.57
CA LYS A 297 -12.83 -8.76 24.56
C LYS A 297 -13.51 -9.13 23.23
N GLY A 298 -12.79 -9.81 22.31
CA GLY A 298 -13.25 -10.20 20.98
C GLY A 298 -12.91 -9.18 19.88
N GLY A 299 -12.96 -9.67 18.64
CA GLY A 299 -12.60 -8.92 17.44
C GLY A 299 -11.11 -8.94 17.09
N ALA A 300 -10.77 -8.55 15.87
CA ALA A 300 -9.38 -8.38 15.49
C ALA A 300 -8.84 -7.03 15.99
N LEU A 301 -7.55 -7.01 16.27
CA LEU A 301 -6.81 -5.85 16.72
C LEU A 301 -5.59 -5.66 15.81
N PHE A 302 -5.55 -4.54 15.09
CA PHE A 302 -4.37 -4.10 14.36
C PHE A 302 -3.71 -2.95 15.12
N VAL A 303 -2.40 -3.01 15.29
CA VAL A 303 -1.62 -1.98 15.97
C VAL A 303 -0.59 -1.41 15.01
N LEU A 304 -0.72 -0.10 14.74
CA LEU A 304 0.20 0.69 13.95
C LEU A 304 1.10 1.49 14.89
N ARG A 305 2.41 1.33 14.78
CA ARG A 305 3.42 2.12 15.49
C ARG A 305 4.24 2.92 14.49
N LEU A 306 4.43 4.20 14.72
CA LEU A 306 5.25 5.09 13.88
C LEU A 306 6.10 6.00 14.76
N PRO A 307 7.37 6.24 14.43
CA PRO A 307 8.19 7.19 15.17
C PRO A 307 7.59 8.61 15.05
N LEU A 308 7.52 9.32 16.17
CA LEU A 308 7.17 10.73 16.16
C LEU A 308 8.23 11.54 15.41
N ALA A 309 7.81 12.62 14.76
CA ALA A 309 8.74 13.57 14.18
C ALA A 309 9.58 14.18 15.33
N ALA A 310 10.90 14.23 15.13
CA ALA A 310 11.77 14.98 16.03
C ALA A 310 11.39 16.47 15.95
N GLU A 311 11.32 17.15 17.12
CA GLU A 311 11.11 18.60 17.21
C GLU A 311 12.20 19.39 16.50
#